data_e4c775e33322611d07bcf1df544ef89b
#
_entry.id   e4c775e33322611d07bcf1df544ef89b
#
_cell.length_a   1.000
_cell.length_b   1.000
_cell.length_c   1.000
_cell.angle_alpha   90.00
_cell.angle_beta   90.00
_cell.angle_gamma   90.00
#
_symmetry.space_group_name_H-M   'P 1'
#
loop_
_entity.id
_entity.type
_entity.pdbx_description
1 polymer ?
#
loop_
_entity_poly.entity_id
_entity_poly.type
_entity_poly.pdbx_seq_one_letter_code
_entity_poly.pdbx_strand_id
1 'polypeptide(L)'
;PLFERTSDGKFIPLSSFEVWRWSSQEIDPSNVNVLEKYEDFFLAEKIKSLLEKDIRVGSSLRKLKPSDIAILVRRRKDADGLMEELTKRQIRFIIQSDERVLESQEAQDIAAILSAMENPKSLSAMTKARVTPIFGHSIKLIEEDVQASLLARERIEKANERAKKYGVLAAFTELFKEFEVEERLLPQINGQRALTNYRHILELLHEENRKIKTVS
;
A
#
# COMPACT_ATOMS: atom_id res chain seq x y z
N PRO A 1 -16.10 -25.87 1.02
CA PRO A 1 -15.88 -26.51 2.32
C PRO A 1 -14.37 -26.73 2.56
N LEU A 2 -13.96 -26.65 3.82
CA LEU A 2 -12.62 -26.97 4.28
C LEU A 2 -12.61 -28.37 4.91
N PHE A 3 -11.53 -29.10 4.71
CA PHE A 3 -11.35 -30.44 5.25
C PHE A 3 -9.98 -30.55 5.91
N GLU A 4 -9.90 -31.20 7.07
CA GLU A 4 -8.65 -31.51 7.76
C GLU A 4 -8.34 -33.01 7.61
N ARG A 5 -7.06 -33.34 7.43
CA ARG A 5 -6.63 -34.73 7.35
C ARG A 5 -6.45 -35.32 8.75
N THR A 6 -7.11 -36.41 9.01
CA THR A 6 -7.00 -37.15 10.29
C THR A 6 -5.76 -38.08 10.29
N SER A 7 -5.37 -38.57 11.47
CA SER A 7 -4.23 -39.48 11.64
C SER A 7 -4.34 -40.80 10.86
N ASP A 8 -5.56 -41.24 10.58
CA ASP A 8 -5.87 -42.42 9.73
C ASP A 8 -5.94 -42.09 8.23
N GLY A 9 -5.60 -40.85 7.83
CA GLY A 9 -5.51 -40.42 6.44
C GLY A 9 -6.81 -39.99 5.78
N LYS A 10 -7.94 -40.00 6.49
CA LYS A 10 -9.22 -39.53 5.98
C LYS A 10 -9.33 -38.01 6.06
N PHE A 11 -10.18 -37.41 5.21
CA PHE A 11 -10.50 -36.00 5.26
C PHE A 11 -11.87 -35.82 5.90
N ILE A 12 -11.93 -35.05 6.99
CA ILE A 12 -13.16 -34.68 7.69
C ILE A 12 -13.45 -33.19 7.47
N PRO A 13 -14.72 -32.79 7.32
CA PRO A 13 -15.08 -31.39 7.19
C PRO A 13 -14.75 -30.64 8.48
N LEU A 14 -14.14 -29.46 8.35
CA LEU A 14 -13.96 -28.53 9.47
C LEU A 14 -15.28 -27.85 9.81
N SER A 15 -15.40 -27.38 11.05
CA SER A 15 -16.52 -26.54 11.47
C SER A 15 -16.64 -25.33 10.58
N SER A 16 -17.86 -25.01 10.15
CA SER A 16 -18.14 -23.86 9.29
C SER A 16 -18.16 -22.53 10.05
N PHE A 17 -18.13 -22.58 11.38
CA PHE A 17 -18.21 -21.40 12.23
C PHE A 17 -17.43 -21.63 13.52
N GLU A 18 -16.57 -20.67 13.89
CA GLU A 18 -15.76 -20.68 15.08
C GLU A 18 -15.83 -19.29 15.75
N VAL A 19 -16.10 -19.24 17.04
CA VAL A 19 -16.13 -17.99 17.83
C VAL A 19 -15.02 -18.04 18.87
N TRP A 20 -14.23 -17.01 18.90
CA TRP A 20 -13.19 -16.83 19.91
C TRP A 20 -13.64 -15.80 20.93
N ARG A 21 -13.45 -16.12 22.20
CA ARG A 21 -13.78 -15.25 23.32
C ARG A 21 -12.54 -15.07 24.20
N TRP A 22 -12.24 -13.84 24.50
CA TRP A 22 -11.22 -13.47 25.49
C TRP A 22 -11.85 -13.30 26.85
N SER A 23 -11.18 -13.76 27.92
CA SER A 23 -11.62 -13.50 29.29
C SER A 23 -10.96 -12.23 29.82
N SER A 24 -11.64 -11.49 30.67
CA SER A 24 -11.09 -10.31 31.35
C SER A 24 -9.93 -10.63 32.32
N GLN A 25 -9.71 -11.92 32.62
CA GLN A 25 -8.56 -12.38 33.41
C GLN A 25 -7.27 -12.49 32.60
N GLU A 26 -7.40 -12.63 31.26
CA GLU A 26 -6.27 -12.77 30.35
C GLU A 26 -5.83 -11.43 29.75
N ILE A 27 -6.77 -10.54 29.53
CA ILE A 27 -6.50 -9.23 28.91
C ILE A 27 -7.37 -8.16 29.59
N ASP A 28 -6.75 -7.04 29.98
CA ASP A 28 -7.47 -5.87 30.49
C ASP A 28 -8.33 -5.23 29.39
N PRO A 29 -9.66 -5.32 29.49
CA PRO A 29 -10.57 -4.81 28.46
C PRO A 29 -10.59 -3.27 28.38
N SER A 30 -10.04 -2.56 29.34
CA SER A 30 -9.94 -1.10 29.33
C SER A 30 -8.83 -0.58 28.42
N ASN A 31 -7.87 -1.42 28.06
CA ASN A 31 -6.75 -1.05 27.20
C ASN A 31 -6.93 -1.53 25.76
N VAL A 32 -7.65 -0.76 24.97
CA VAL A 32 -8.00 -1.07 23.55
C VAL A 32 -6.76 -1.37 22.72
N ASN A 33 -5.66 -0.63 22.89
CA ASN A 33 -4.43 -0.85 22.12
C ASN A 33 -3.76 -2.21 22.43
N VAL A 34 -3.93 -2.71 23.65
CA VAL A 34 -3.43 -4.04 24.03
C VAL A 34 -4.32 -5.11 23.42
N LEU A 35 -5.63 -4.93 23.45
CA LEU A 35 -6.61 -5.85 22.82
C LEU A 35 -6.34 -5.99 21.32
N GLU A 36 -6.25 -4.88 20.60
CA GLU A 36 -6.00 -4.88 19.14
C GLU A 36 -4.69 -5.66 18.81
N LYS A 37 -3.61 -5.44 19.55
CA LYS A 37 -2.36 -6.19 19.35
C LYS A 37 -2.48 -7.69 19.60
N TYR A 38 -3.26 -8.09 20.61
CA TYR A 38 -3.52 -9.50 20.87
C TYR A 38 -4.36 -10.16 19.78
N GLU A 39 -5.38 -9.45 19.29
CA GLU A 39 -6.24 -9.91 18.20
C GLU A 39 -5.42 -10.11 16.93
N ASP A 40 -4.59 -9.15 16.54
CA ASP A 40 -3.73 -9.21 15.38
C ASP A 40 -2.73 -10.37 15.46
N PHE A 41 -2.05 -10.49 16.60
CA PHE A 41 -1.12 -11.59 16.85
C PHE A 41 -1.82 -12.95 16.76
N PHE A 42 -2.95 -13.12 17.45
CA PHE A 42 -3.69 -14.38 17.49
C PHE A 42 -4.22 -14.77 16.12
N LEU A 43 -4.79 -13.81 15.38
CA LEU A 43 -5.30 -14.04 14.05
C LEU A 43 -4.19 -14.47 13.08
N ALA A 44 -3.05 -13.80 13.13
CA ALA A 44 -1.89 -14.17 12.32
C ALA A 44 -1.34 -15.57 12.66
N GLU A 45 -1.29 -15.93 13.95
CA GLU A 45 -0.90 -17.30 14.38
C GLU A 45 -1.92 -18.35 13.90
N LYS A 46 -3.21 -18.05 13.98
CA LYS A 46 -4.25 -18.95 13.50
C LYS A 46 -4.13 -19.18 11.99
N ILE A 47 -3.92 -18.11 11.22
CA ILE A 47 -3.70 -18.22 9.77
C ILE A 47 -2.47 -19.07 9.46
N LYS A 48 -1.35 -18.82 10.17
CA LYS A 48 -0.12 -19.62 10.02
C LYS A 48 -0.39 -21.08 10.29
N SER A 49 -1.03 -21.39 11.41
CA SER A 49 -1.41 -22.78 11.79
C SER A 49 -2.28 -23.45 10.72
N LEU A 50 -3.26 -22.72 10.15
CA LEU A 50 -4.11 -23.25 9.06
C LEU A 50 -3.32 -23.55 7.80
N LEU A 51 -2.34 -22.70 7.45
CA LEU A 51 -1.49 -22.90 6.25
C LEU A 51 -0.46 -24.02 6.42
N GLU A 52 0.01 -24.27 7.64
CA GLU A 52 0.96 -25.34 7.96
C GLU A 52 0.29 -26.72 8.04
N LYS A 53 -0.95 -26.77 8.50
CA LYS A 53 -1.74 -28.01 8.57
C LYS A 53 -2.08 -28.57 7.16
N ASP A 54 -2.36 -29.87 7.08
CA ASP A 54 -2.86 -30.50 5.85
C ASP A 54 -4.36 -30.23 5.67
N ILE A 55 -4.69 -28.95 5.50
CA ILE A 55 -6.06 -28.50 5.22
C ILE A 55 -6.30 -28.49 3.71
N ARG A 56 -7.44 -29.03 3.30
CA ARG A 56 -7.84 -29.15 1.91
C ARG A 56 -9.10 -28.31 1.62
N VAL A 57 -9.13 -27.76 0.43
CA VAL A 57 -10.20 -26.84 -0.02
C VAL A 57 -10.93 -27.42 -1.21
N GLY A 58 -12.25 -27.31 -1.18
CA GLY A 58 -13.12 -27.66 -2.28
C GLY A 58 -13.24 -29.18 -2.53
N SER A 59 -13.98 -29.53 -3.57
CA SER A 59 -14.19 -30.94 -3.98
C SER A 59 -12.92 -31.61 -4.51
N SER A 60 -11.97 -30.82 -5.03
CA SER A 60 -10.67 -31.33 -5.52
C SER A 60 -9.66 -31.59 -4.39
N LEU A 61 -9.99 -31.28 -3.14
CA LEU A 61 -9.12 -31.48 -1.98
C LEU A 61 -7.71 -30.90 -2.16
N ARG A 62 -7.59 -29.75 -2.84
CA ARG A 62 -6.31 -29.07 -2.97
C ARG A 62 -5.85 -28.44 -1.67
N LYS A 63 -4.55 -28.32 -1.44
CA LYS A 63 -4.00 -27.68 -0.24
C LYS A 63 -4.45 -26.24 -0.12
N LEU A 64 -4.76 -25.79 1.11
CA LEU A 64 -5.10 -24.41 1.44
C LEU A 64 -3.91 -23.47 1.09
N LYS A 65 -4.23 -22.33 0.49
CA LYS A 65 -3.26 -21.28 0.13
C LYS A 65 -3.68 -19.96 0.77
N PRO A 66 -2.76 -19.00 0.97
CA PRO A 66 -3.10 -17.66 1.46
C PRO A 66 -4.23 -16.98 0.65
N SER A 67 -4.26 -17.20 -0.67
CA SER A 67 -5.31 -16.67 -1.55
C SER A 67 -6.72 -17.23 -1.31
N ASP A 68 -6.86 -18.25 -0.48
CA ASP A 68 -8.16 -18.83 -0.12
C ASP A 68 -8.72 -18.23 1.19
N ILE A 69 -7.94 -17.37 1.85
CA ILE A 69 -8.30 -16.77 3.13
C ILE A 69 -8.62 -15.29 2.87
N ALA A 70 -9.80 -14.87 3.29
CA ALA A 70 -10.20 -13.47 3.29
C ALA A 70 -10.41 -12.99 4.73
N ILE A 71 -9.91 -11.80 5.03
CA ILE A 71 -10.07 -11.14 6.33
C ILE A 71 -10.87 -9.88 6.08
N LEU A 72 -12.01 -9.76 6.77
CA LEU A 72 -12.85 -8.59 6.69
C LEU A 72 -12.62 -7.72 7.92
N VAL A 73 -12.22 -6.48 7.68
CA VAL A 73 -12.04 -5.46 8.72
C VAL A 73 -13.04 -4.34 8.53
N ARG A 74 -13.39 -3.64 9.60
CA ARG A 74 -14.33 -2.53 9.54
C ARG A 74 -13.74 -1.30 8.87
N ARG A 75 -12.50 -0.97 9.18
CA ARG A 75 -11.77 0.18 8.64
C ARG A 75 -10.39 -0.29 8.21
N ARG A 76 -9.84 0.34 7.19
CA ARG A 76 -8.50 0.01 6.72
C ARG A 76 -7.43 0.03 7.82
N LYS A 77 -7.45 1.05 8.68
CA LYS A 77 -6.49 1.18 9.78
C LYS A 77 -6.55 0.01 10.78
N ASP A 78 -7.69 -0.67 10.86
CA ASP A 78 -7.86 -1.84 11.73
C ASP A 78 -7.08 -3.05 11.18
N ALA A 79 -6.54 -2.98 9.97
CA ALA A 79 -5.69 -4.02 9.38
C ALA A 79 -4.18 -3.78 9.58
N ASP A 80 -3.76 -2.58 10.01
CA ASP A 80 -2.34 -2.19 10.00
C ASP A 80 -1.50 -3.09 10.93
N GLY A 81 -1.96 -3.36 12.15
CA GLY A 81 -1.30 -4.26 13.08
C GLY A 81 -1.26 -5.70 12.60
N LEU A 82 -2.36 -6.18 12.01
CA LEU A 82 -2.41 -7.51 11.41
C LEU A 82 -1.43 -7.67 10.24
N MET A 83 -1.27 -6.63 9.42
CA MET A 83 -0.28 -6.64 8.32
C MET A 83 1.15 -6.80 8.81
N GLU A 84 1.49 -6.12 9.91
CA GLU A 84 2.80 -6.28 10.55
C GLU A 84 3.00 -7.72 11.03
N GLU A 85 2.00 -8.30 11.68
CA GLU A 85 2.06 -9.66 12.19
C GLU A 85 2.13 -10.72 11.08
N LEU A 86 1.41 -10.54 9.99
CA LEU A 86 1.51 -11.41 8.81
C LEU A 86 2.89 -11.29 8.13
N THR A 87 3.43 -10.06 8.04
CA THR A 87 4.77 -9.82 7.48
C THR A 87 5.86 -10.51 8.31
N LYS A 88 5.82 -10.40 9.64
CA LYS A 88 6.75 -11.10 10.55
C LYS A 88 6.76 -12.61 10.33
N ARG A 89 5.62 -13.18 9.93
CA ARG A 89 5.42 -14.61 9.64
C ARG A 89 5.64 -14.99 8.19
N GLN A 90 6.06 -14.03 7.34
CA GLN A 90 6.28 -14.23 5.90
C GLN A 90 5.02 -14.72 5.14
N ILE A 91 3.84 -14.37 5.63
CA ILE A 91 2.57 -14.68 4.98
C ILE A 91 2.25 -13.58 3.98
N ARG A 92 2.13 -13.91 2.70
CA ARG A 92 1.78 -12.96 1.65
C ARG A 92 0.30 -12.60 1.74
N PHE A 93 0.00 -11.32 1.64
CA PHE A 93 -1.37 -10.80 1.63
C PHE A 93 -1.54 -9.69 0.60
N ILE A 94 -2.79 -9.39 0.26
CA ILE A 94 -3.19 -8.27 -0.57
C ILE A 94 -4.28 -7.51 0.19
N ILE A 95 -4.20 -6.19 0.21
CA ILE A 95 -5.25 -5.34 0.76
C ILE A 95 -6.14 -4.91 -0.39
N GLN A 96 -7.40 -5.30 -0.30
CA GLN A 96 -8.44 -4.76 -1.17
C GLN A 96 -9.16 -3.67 -0.41
N SER A 97 -9.04 -2.42 -0.84
CA SER A 97 -9.78 -1.29 -0.29
C SER A 97 -10.59 -0.65 -1.40
N ASP A 98 -11.83 -0.26 -1.07
CA ASP A 98 -12.70 0.54 -1.95
C ASP A 98 -12.31 2.03 -1.95
N GLU A 99 -11.16 2.36 -1.36
CA GLU A 99 -10.63 3.72 -1.33
C GLU A 99 -10.43 4.20 -2.76
N ARG A 100 -11.13 5.25 -3.12
CA ARG A 100 -11.00 5.85 -4.45
C ARG A 100 -9.56 6.28 -4.62
N VAL A 101 -8.93 5.84 -5.70
CA VAL A 101 -7.51 6.10 -5.96
C VAL A 101 -7.16 7.60 -5.92
N LEU A 102 -8.11 8.47 -6.25
CA LEU A 102 -7.95 9.91 -6.19
C LEU A 102 -8.05 10.50 -4.78
N GLU A 103 -8.46 9.72 -3.78
CA GLU A 103 -8.50 10.11 -2.36
C GLU A 103 -7.28 9.54 -1.61
N SER A 104 -6.42 8.80 -2.29
CA SER A 104 -5.25 8.15 -1.72
C SER A 104 -4.11 9.14 -1.42
N GLN A 105 -3.13 8.71 -0.60
CA GLN A 105 -1.91 9.48 -0.35
C GLN A 105 -1.12 9.72 -1.65
N GLU A 106 -1.09 8.73 -2.54
CA GLU A 106 -0.42 8.82 -3.82
C GLU A 106 -1.00 9.92 -4.73
N ALA A 107 -2.32 10.17 -4.64
CA ALA A 107 -2.94 11.29 -5.34
C ALA A 107 -2.52 12.64 -4.76
N GLN A 108 -2.40 12.74 -3.43
CA GLN A 108 -1.89 13.94 -2.77
C GLN A 108 -0.43 14.21 -3.14
N ASP A 109 0.38 13.17 -3.23
CA ASP A 109 1.79 13.28 -3.63
C ASP A 109 1.92 13.80 -5.07
N ILE A 110 1.14 13.24 -6.01
CA ILE A 110 1.09 13.73 -7.40
C ILE A 110 0.62 15.18 -7.45
N ALA A 111 -0.43 15.54 -6.69
CA ALA A 111 -0.92 16.91 -6.63
C ALA A 111 0.13 17.89 -6.07
N ALA A 112 0.91 17.49 -5.07
CA ALA A 112 2.00 18.30 -4.53
C ALA A 112 3.09 18.56 -5.58
N ILE A 113 3.46 17.56 -6.37
CA ILE A 113 4.45 17.71 -7.45
C ILE A 113 3.90 18.58 -8.57
N LEU A 114 2.65 18.39 -8.99
CA LEU A 114 2.01 19.25 -10.00
C LEU A 114 1.95 20.71 -9.55
N SER A 115 1.64 20.96 -8.27
CA SER A 115 1.65 22.33 -7.70
C SER A 115 3.06 22.95 -7.72
N ALA A 116 4.10 22.16 -7.47
CA ALA A 116 5.48 22.62 -7.60
C ALA A 116 5.90 22.87 -9.05
N MET A 117 5.42 22.08 -10.00
CA MET A 117 5.62 22.32 -11.44
C MET A 117 4.97 23.64 -11.89
N GLU A 118 3.77 23.93 -11.41
CA GLU A 118 3.07 25.17 -11.71
C GLU A 118 3.77 26.39 -11.13
N ASN A 119 4.27 26.27 -9.89
CA ASN A 119 4.95 27.36 -9.20
C ASN A 119 6.28 26.94 -8.55
N PRO A 120 7.34 26.74 -9.34
CA PRO A 120 8.64 26.25 -8.83
C PRO A 120 9.40 27.27 -7.97
N LYS A 121 8.91 28.53 -7.90
CA LYS A 121 9.45 29.58 -7.03
C LYS A 121 8.85 29.52 -5.63
N SER A 122 7.72 28.84 -5.45
CA SER A 122 7.08 28.70 -4.14
C SER A 122 7.86 27.71 -3.27
N LEU A 123 8.45 28.21 -2.19
CA LEU A 123 9.16 27.39 -1.20
C LEU A 123 8.25 26.30 -0.62
N SER A 124 6.99 26.66 -0.28
CA SER A 124 6.02 25.72 0.28
C SER A 124 5.67 24.60 -0.69
N ALA A 125 5.43 24.91 -1.98
CA ALA A 125 5.12 23.89 -2.99
C ALA A 125 6.32 22.96 -3.20
N MET A 126 7.54 23.53 -3.29
CA MET A 126 8.76 22.74 -3.43
C MET A 126 9.02 21.83 -2.23
N THR A 127 8.82 22.33 -1.01
CA THR A 127 8.98 21.52 0.20
C THR A 127 7.99 20.36 0.22
N LYS A 128 6.71 20.61 -0.10
CA LYS A 128 5.69 19.54 -0.18
C LYS A 128 6.03 18.48 -1.22
N ALA A 129 6.50 18.88 -2.40
CA ALA A 129 6.90 17.93 -3.44
C ALA A 129 8.10 17.08 -2.99
N ARG A 130 9.10 17.69 -2.33
CA ARG A 130 10.34 17.01 -1.91
C ARG A 130 10.13 15.97 -0.81
N VAL A 131 9.17 16.17 0.10
CA VAL A 131 8.85 15.19 1.15
C VAL A 131 8.04 14.00 0.63
N THR A 132 7.50 14.07 -0.59
CA THR A 132 6.77 12.93 -1.17
C THR A 132 7.68 11.71 -1.34
N PRO A 133 7.12 10.49 -1.30
CA PRO A 133 7.89 9.28 -1.59
C PRO A 133 8.55 9.27 -2.98
N ILE A 134 8.06 10.09 -3.93
CA ILE A 134 8.64 10.20 -5.28
C ILE A 134 10.02 10.86 -5.24
N PHE A 135 10.21 11.94 -4.49
CA PHE A 135 11.52 12.55 -4.25
C PHE A 135 12.29 11.85 -3.13
N GLY A 136 11.59 11.45 -2.06
CA GLY A 136 12.16 10.72 -0.94
C GLY A 136 13.14 11.53 -0.08
N HIS A 137 13.04 12.86 -0.09
CA HIS A 137 13.90 13.72 0.72
C HIS A 137 13.40 13.78 2.16
N SER A 138 14.31 13.61 3.13
CA SER A 138 14.02 13.86 4.54
C SER A 138 13.92 15.36 4.81
N ILE A 139 13.21 15.75 5.87
CA ILE A 139 13.12 17.15 6.31
C ILE A 139 14.53 17.71 6.56
N LYS A 140 15.40 16.95 7.20
CA LYS A 140 16.80 17.33 7.45
C LYS A 140 17.55 17.65 6.14
N LEU A 141 17.41 16.81 5.11
CA LEU A 141 18.04 17.06 3.80
C LEU A 141 17.47 18.34 3.15
N ILE A 142 16.20 18.62 3.36
CA ILE A 142 15.56 19.83 2.81
C ILE A 142 16.10 21.09 3.47
N GLU A 143 16.38 21.08 4.76
CA GLU A 143 16.85 22.22 5.54
C GLU A 143 18.36 22.46 5.37
N GLU A 144 19.17 21.41 5.34
CA GLU A 144 20.62 21.50 5.41
C GLU A 144 21.30 21.49 4.03
N ASP A 145 20.69 20.89 2.99
CA ASP A 145 21.33 20.70 1.69
C ASP A 145 20.75 21.64 0.61
N VAL A 146 21.44 22.77 0.43
CA VAL A 146 21.12 23.76 -0.61
C VAL A 146 21.28 23.15 -2.01
N GLN A 147 22.29 22.29 -2.22
CA GLN A 147 22.56 21.67 -3.51
C GLN A 147 21.42 20.72 -3.91
N ALA A 148 20.96 19.88 -2.98
CA ALA A 148 19.77 19.02 -3.19
C ALA A 148 18.51 19.85 -3.47
N SER A 149 18.40 21.04 -2.90
CA SER A 149 17.29 21.97 -3.15
C SER A 149 17.30 22.54 -4.56
N LEU A 150 18.47 22.94 -5.04
CA LEU A 150 18.66 23.48 -6.38
C LEU A 150 18.41 22.38 -7.43
N LEU A 151 18.96 21.19 -7.22
CA LEU A 151 18.76 20.04 -8.10
C LEU A 151 17.27 19.65 -8.19
N ALA A 152 16.58 19.57 -7.06
CA ALA A 152 15.14 19.27 -7.05
C ALA A 152 14.32 20.31 -7.83
N ARG A 153 14.67 21.60 -7.71
CA ARG A 153 14.02 22.65 -8.50
C ARG A 153 14.27 22.47 -9.99
N GLU A 154 15.51 22.26 -10.40
CA GLU A 154 15.87 22.01 -11.80
C GLU A 154 15.07 20.82 -12.38
N ARG A 155 14.94 19.73 -11.62
CA ARG A 155 14.18 18.56 -12.03
C ARG A 155 12.69 18.84 -12.17
N ILE A 156 12.11 19.62 -11.26
CA ILE A 156 10.71 20.05 -11.34
C ILE A 156 10.47 20.96 -12.55
N GLU A 157 11.36 21.93 -12.82
CA GLU A 157 11.25 22.81 -13.98
C GLU A 157 11.35 22.00 -15.29
N LYS A 158 12.30 21.10 -15.40
CA LYS A 158 12.44 20.19 -16.53
C LYS A 158 11.23 19.28 -16.72
N ALA A 159 10.66 18.75 -15.63
CA ALA A 159 9.45 17.96 -15.65
C ALA A 159 8.23 18.78 -16.12
N ASN A 160 8.13 20.06 -15.73
CA ASN A 160 7.09 20.96 -16.22
C ASN A 160 7.20 21.20 -17.75
N GLU A 161 8.39 21.46 -18.26
CA GLU A 161 8.62 21.61 -19.70
C GLU A 161 8.22 20.34 -20.46
N ARG A 162 8.61 19.18 -19.91
CA ARG A 162 8.26 17.89 -20.50
C ARG A 162 6.76 17.62 -20.45
N ALA A 163 6.09 17.98 -19.34
CA ALA A 163 4.64 17.84 -19.21
C ALA A 163 3.89 18.68 -20.24
N LYS A 164 4.35 19.90 -20.50
CA LYS A 164 3.77 20.78 -21.54
C LYS A 164 3.94 20.19 -22.93
N LYS A 165 5.07 19.56 -23.22
CA LYS A 165 5.40 19.05 -24.55
C LYS A 165 4.82 17.66 -24.82
N TYR A 166 4.91 16.76 -23.83
CA TYR A 166 4.61 15.34 -24.00
C TYR A 166 3.50 14.82 -23.08
N GLY A 167 2.99 15.67 -22.20
CA GLY A 167 1.96 15.31 -21.21
C GLY A 167 2.52 14.91 -19.85
N VAL A 168 1.63 14.93 -18.84
CA VAL A 168 1.95 14.67 -17.43
C VAL A 168 2.54 13.26 -17.24
N LEU A 169 1.98 12.25 -17.89
CA LEU A 169 2.47 10.87 -17.81
C LEU A 169 3.95 10.75 -18.19
N ALA A 170 4.37 11.41 -19.29
CA ALA A 170 5.75 11.38 -19.74
C ALA A 170 6.71 12.08 -18.76
N ALA A 171 6.26 13.18 -18.13
CA ALA A 171 7.05 13.90 -17.13
C ALA A 171 7.27 13.04 -15.87
N PHE A 172 6.21 12.41 -15.34
CA PHE A 172 6.33 11.56 -14.16
C PHE A 172 7.10 10.26 -14.42
N THR A 173 7.00 9.69 -15.64
CA THR A 173 7.83 8.52 -16.02
C THR A 173 9.32 8.84 -15.92
N GLU A 174 9.73 10.06 -16.34
CA GLU A 174 11.13 10.48 -16.22
C GLU A 174 11.53 10.74 -14.76
N LEU A 175 10.67 11.42 -13.98
CA LEU A 175 10.90 11.63 -12.54
C LEU A 175 11.04 10.30 -11.79
N PHE A 176 10.19 9.30 -12.09
CA PHE A 176 10.26 7.98 -11.46
C PHE A 176 11.59 7.30 -11.72
N LYS A 177 12.11 7.41 -12.95
CA LYS A 177 13.40 6.86 -13.33
C LYS A 177 14.55 7.63 -12.69
N GLU A 178 14.54 8.97 -12.71
CA GLU A 178 15.61 9.80 -12.16
C GLU A 178 15.78 9.66 -10.65
N PHE A 179 14.68 9.45 -9.94
CA PHE A 179 14.66 9.28 -8.47
C PHE A 179 14.57 7.82 -8.02
N GLU A 180 14.75 6.86 -8.93
CA GLU A 180 14.72 5.41 -8.62
C GLU A 180 13.54 5.03 -7.74
N VAL A 181 12.34 5.55 -8.11
CA VAL A 181 11.12 5.44 -7.26
C VAL A 181 10.71 3.98 -7.08
N GLU A 182 10.81 3.17 -8.15
CA GLU A 182 10.45 1.76 -8.10
C GLU A 182 11.36 0.99 -7.16
N GLU A 183 12.67 1.19 -7.27
CA GLU A 183 13.69 0.52 -6.46
C GLU A 183 13.55 0.87 -4.98
N ARG A 184 13.15 2.10 -4.66
CA ARG A 184 12.97 2.56 -3.28
C ARG A 184 11.65 2.12 -2.67
N LEU A 185 10.57 2.06 -3.46
CA LEU A 185 9.24 1.72 -2.95
C LEU A 185 8.99 0.21 -2.91
N LEU A 186 9.45 -0.57 -3.88
CA LEU A 186 9.18 -2.02 -3.93
C LEU A 186 9.53 -2.78 -2.64
N PRO A 187 10.63 -2.49 -1.92
CA PRO A 187 10.94 -3.16 -0.66
C PRO A 187 10.01 -2.78 0.51
N GLN A 188 9.24 -1.71 0.38
CA GLN A 188 8.35 -1.25 1.44
C GLN A 188 7.07 -2.08 1.51
N ILE A 189 6.47 -2.18 2.70
CA ILE A 189 5.29 -3.03 2.98
C ILE A 189 4.14 -2.83 1.98
N ASN A 190 3.87 -1.59 1.55
CA ASN A 190 2.83 -1.27 0.58
C ASN A 190 3.38 -0.76 -0.77
N GLY A 191 4.67 -0.95 -1.04
CA GLY A 191 5.35 -0.34 -2.17
C GLY A 191 4.76 -0.71 -3.53
N GLN A 192 4.46 -1.98 -3.75
CA GLN A 192 3.83 -2.44 -5.00
C GLN A 192 2.45 -1.79 -5.21
N ARG A 193 1.66 -1.64 -4.14
CA ARG A 193 0.35 -0.96 -4.20
C ARG A 193 0.52 0.52 -4.51
N ALA A 194 1.43 1.21 -3.83
CA ALA A 194 1.71 2.62 -4.06
C ALA A 194 2.11 2.87 -5.51
N LEU A 195 3.01 2.07 -6.07
CA LEU A 195 3.40 2.16 -7.48
C LEU A 195 2.22 1.92 -8.44
N THR A 196 1.35 0.96 -8.12
CA THR A 196 0.13 0.72 -8.91
C THR A 196 -0.80 1.92 -8.87
N ASN A 197 -1.01 2.52 -7.69
CA ASN A 197 -1.84 3.71 -7.53
C ASN A 197 -1.26 4.91 -8.27
N TYR A 198 0.04 5.18 -8.15
CA TYR A 198 0.69 6.25 -8.92
C TYR A 198 0.48 6.08 -10.42
N ARG A 199 0.71 4.89 -10.98
CA ARG A 199 0.51 4.62 -12.41
C ARG A 199 -0.93 4.84 -12.82
N HIS A 200 -1.88 4.31 -12.06
CA HIS A 200 -3.31 4.46 -12.35
C HIS A 200 -3.77 5.92 -12.31
N ILE A 201 -3.32 6.72 -11.32
CA ILE A 201 -3.64 8.16 -11.26
C ILE A 201 -3.07 8.90 -12.49
N LEU A 202 -1.83 8.59 -12.86
CA LEU A 202 -1.19 9.21 -14.04
C LEU A 202 -1.90 8.85 -15.34
N GLU A 203 -2.40 7.62 -15.47
CA GLU A 203 -3.22 7.18 -16.61
C GLU A 203 -4.54 7.95 -16.66
N LEU A 204 -5.26 8.08 -15.54
CA LEU A 204 -6.48 8.87 -15.44
C LEU A 204 -6.25 10.34 -15.85
N LEU A 205 -5.19 10.96 -15.35
CA LEU A 205 -4.81 12.32 -15.71
C LEU A 205 -4.48 12.44 -17.20
N HIS A 206 -3.82 11.44 -17.77
CA HIS A 206 -3.50 11.40 -19.20
C HIS A 206 -4.78 11.31 -20.06
N GLU A 207 -5.72 10.45 -19.68
CA GLU A 207 -7.00 10.30 -20.38
C GLU A 207 -7.84 11.57 -20.32
N GLU A 208 -7.96 12.22 -19.17
CA GLU A 208 -8.69 13.47 -19.03
C GLU A 208 -8.05 14.61 -19.86
N ASN A 209 -6.73 14.72 -19.86
CA ASN A 209 -6.03 15.71 -20.67
C ASN A 209 -6.25 15.50 -22.18
N ARG A 210 -6.37 14.25 -22.63
CA ARG A 210 -6.72 13.94 -24.04
C ARG A 210 -8.11 14.42 -24.39
N LYS A 211 -9.10 14.19 -23.51
CA LYS A 211 -10.49 14.63 -23.72
C LYS A 211 -10.57 16.15 -23.88
N ILE A 212 -9.90 16.90 -23.01
CA ILE A 212 -9.86 18.37 -23.07
C ILE A 212 -9.27 18.86 -24.39
N LYS A 213 -8.17 18.27 -24.86
CA LYS A 213 -7.52 18.64 -26.13
C LYS A 213 -8.34 18.28 -27.39
N THR A 214 -9.29 17.36 -27.27
CA THR A 214 -10.13 16.93 -28.41
C THR A 214 -11.38 17.80 -28.54
N VAL A 215 -11.76 18.56 -27.51
CA VAL A 215 -12.96 19.42 -27.47
C VAL A 215 -12.60 20.89 -27.74
N SER A 216 -11.33 21.26 -27.72
CA SER A 216 -10.81 22.60 -28.09
C SER A 216 -10.29 22.63 -29.53
#